data_45e9626614b398add738e43b84ae08d9
#
_entry.id   45e9626614b398add738e43b84ae08d9
#
_cell.length_a   1.000
_cell.length_b   1.000
_cell.length_c   1.000
_cell.angle_alpha   90.00
_cell.angle_beta   90.00
_cell.angle_gamma   90.00
#
_symmetry.space_group_name_H-M   'P 1'
#
loop_
_entity.id
_entity.type
_entity.pdbx_description
1 polymer ?
#
loop_
_entity_poly.entity_id
_entity_poly.type
_entity_poly.pdbx_seq_one_letter_code
_entity_poly.pdbx_strand_id
1 'polypeptide(L)'
;VLKGAAATALYGSRGLNGAVVITTKSGKGTQGLGISVSQTFGIDHAFKTPDIQTLYGPGYMPGQSDADQNGSMWDEHQFTVNQNGEHTLVGVPNFGFGPRYDGSQIRNYDGTWTTYSPRKNNMLDLYKLGFNTNTNVSIRGGNEKTSFYTSLSYKNAKSTTENNTFERYSMLLKASHKLNDWVDVAASFSFANSKPRNAQLNAGELLVNANTNVINPLFDVDYFRNKYLGEHGGIASTSYGDQY
;
A
#
# COMPACT_ATOMS: atom_id res chain seq x y z
N VAL A 1 6.04 12.44 -26.96
CA VAL A 1 6.49 11.04 -27.09
C VAL A 1 6.84 10.78 -28.54
N LEU A 2 8.04 10.31 -28.79
CA LEU A 2 8.50 9.88 -30.11
C LEU A 2 8.47 8.35 -30.16
N LYS A 3 7.91 7.80 -31.22
CA LYS A 3 7.78 6.34 -31.42
C LYS A 3 8.54 5.91 -32.67
N GLY A 4 9.06 4.66 -32.64
CA GLY A 4 9.67 4.02 -33.82
C GLY A 4 10.83 4.83 -34.42
N ALA A 5 10.86 4.90 -35.76
CA ALA A 5 11.94 5.49 -36.53
C ALA A 5 12.25 6.95 -36.18
N ALA A 6 11.26 7.75 -35.78
CA ALA A 6 11.48 9.14 -35.40
C ALA A 6 12.32 9.27 -34.11
N ALA A 7 12.13 8.36 -33.15
CA ALA A 7 12.95 8.33 -31.95
C ALA A 7 14.37 7.87 -32.24
N THR A 8 14.53 6.88 -33.11
CA THR A 8 15.84 6.34 -33.52
C THR A 8 16.64 7.33 -34.31
N ALA A 9 15.98 8.10 -35.18
CA ALA A 9 16.64 9.14 -35.99
C ALA A 9 17.24 10.26 -35.14
N LEU A 10 16.58 10.61 -34.00
CA LEU A 10 17.02 11.69 -33.12
C LEU A 10 17.95 11.22 -31.99
N TYR A 11 17.78 10.01 -31.48
CA TYR A 11 18.47 9.50 -30.29
C TYR A 11 19.30 8.25 -30.54
N GLY A 12 19.42 7.82 -31.81
CA GLY A 12 20.18 6.63 -32.21
C GLY A 12 19.62 5.35 -31.56
N SER A 13 20.49 4.41 -31.24
CA SER A 13 20.10 3.12 -30.65
C SER A 13 19.35 3.24 -29.31
N ARG A 14 19.54 4.34 -28.58
CA ARG A 14 18.80 4.61 -27.33
C ARG A 14 17.31 4.86 -27.57
N GLY A 15 16.94 5.26 -28.79
CA GLY A 15 15.56 5.52 -29.17
C GLY A 15 14.79 4.30 -29.72
N LEU A 16 15.37 3.11 -29.75
CA LEU A 16 14.76 1.90 -30.32
C LEU A 16 13.37 1.59 -29.75
N ASN A 17 13.20 1.74 -28.45
CA ASN A 17 11.93 1.53 -27.73
C ASN A 17 11.07 2.79 -27.60
N GLY A 18 11.40 3.84 -28.38
CA GLY A 18 10.76 5.15 -28.28
C GLY A 18 11.50 6.10 -27.35
N ALA A 19 11.12 7.38 -27.39
CA ALA A 19 11.68 8.42 -26.54
C ALA A 19 10.58 9.32 -25.98
N VAL A 20 10.68 9.65 -24.68
CA VAL A 20 9.85 10.66 -24.03
C VAL A 20 10.66 11.92 -23.87
N VAL A 21 10.32 12.95 -24.66
CA VAL A 21 10.94 14.26 -24.55
C VAL A 21 10.12 15.13 -23.59
N ILE A 22 10.75 15.58 -22.51
CA ILE A 22 10.11 16.41 -21.50
C ILE A 22 10.65 17.83 -21.61
N THR A 23 9.79 18.77 -21.99
CA THR A 23 10.10 20.20 -21.94
C THR A 23 9.56 20.76 -20.63
N THR A 24 10.45 21.23 -19.79
CA THR A 24 10.08 21.79 -18.49
C THR A 24 9.59 23.24 -18.66
N LYS A 25 8.64 23.64 -17.82
CA LYS A 25 8.12 25.00 -17.77
C LYS A 25 9.25 26.01 -17.57
N SER A 26 9.16 27.14 -18.25
CA SER A 26 10.07 28.29 -18.13
C SER A 26 9.28 29.59 -18.10
N GLY A 27 9.91 30.68 -17.72
CA GLY A 27 9.34 32.05 -17.83
C GLY A 27 9.44 32.66 -19.20
N LYS A 28 10.08 31.98 -20.17
CA LYS A 28 10.34 32.51 -21.51
C LYS A 28 9.03 32.82 -22.24
N GLY A 29 8.93 34.01 -22.80
CA GLY A 29 7.71 34.46 -23.49
C GLY A 29 6.57 34.94 -22.57
N THR A 30 6.78 35.00 -21.26
CA THR A 30 5.80 35.58 -20.32
C THR A 30 6.06 37.09 -20.21
N GLN A 31 5.10 37.90 -20.56
CA GLN A 31 5.12 39.33 -20.26
C GLN A 31 4.48 39.56 -18.89
N GLY A 32 5.23 40.23 -17.98
CA GLY A 32 4.76 40.45 -16.59
C GLY A 32 4.94 39.27 -15.65
N LEU A 33 4.13 39.22 -14.62
CA LEU A 33 4.18 38.20 -13.55
C LEU A 33 2.99 37.27 -13.64
N GLY A 34 3.24 35.96 -13.73
CA GLY A 34 2.21 34.93 -13.67
C GLY A 34 2.37 34.07 -12.43
N ILE A 35 1.32 33.95 -11.63
CA ILE A 35 1.25 33.06 -10.46
C ILE A 35 0.28 31.93 -10.78
N SER A 36 0.67 30.71 -10.46
CA SER A 36 -0.20 29.54 -10.58
C SER A 36 -0.16 28.73 -9.30
N VAL A 37 -1.33 28.44 -8.77
CA VAL A 37 -1.52 27.55 -7.62
C VAL A 37 -2.35 26.36 -8.08
N SER A 38 -1.88 25.16 -7.81
CA SER A 38 -2.64 23.94 -8.06
C SER A 38 -2.67 23.07 -6.81
N GLN A 39 -3.84 22.52 -6.55
CA GLN A 39 -4.08 21.58 -5.46
C GLN A 39 -4.78 20.35 -6.02
N THR A 40 -4.24 19.18 -5.74
CA THR A 40 -4.86 17.90 -6.09
C THR A 40 -5.16 17.13 -4.81
N PHE A 41 -6.35 16.56 -4.75
CA PHE A 41 -6.77 15.62 -3.72
C PHE A 41 -7.09 14.29 -4.39
N GLY A 42 -6.68 13.20 -3.77
CA GLY A 42 -7.02 11.85 -4.19
C GLY A 42 -7.42 11.01 -2.99
N ILE A 43 -8.37 10.12 -3.20
CA ILE A 43 -8.83 9.13 -2.24
C ILE A 43 -8.71 7.77 -2.92
N ASP A 44 -8.03 6.86 -2.25
CA ASP A 44 -7.83 5.50 -2.72
C ASP A 44 -8.60 4.54 -1.81
N HIS A 45 -9.40 3.66 -2.40
CA HIS A 45 -10.22 2.69 -1.68
C HIS A 45 -10.13 1.33 -2.36
N ALA A 46 -9.83 0.30 -1.58
CA ALA A 46 -9.92 -1.08 -2.05
C ALA A 46 -11.40 -1.48 -2.13
N PHE A 47 -11.88 -1.87 -3.31
CA PHE A 47 -13.30 -2.16 -3.53
C PHE A 47 -13.57 -3.59 -4.01
N LYS A 48 -12.52 -4.34 -4.35
CA LYS A 48 -12.64 -5.70 -4.87
C LYS A 48 -11.47 -6.55 -4.41
N THR A 49 -11.76 -7.75 -3.99
CA THR A 49 -10.80 -8.83 -3.66
C THR A 49 -11.08 -10.03 -4.54
N PRO A 50 -10.16 -10.97 -4.67
CA PRO A 50 -10.46 -12.28 -5.23
C PRO A 50 -11.61 -12.97 -4.48
N ASP A 51 -12.39 -13.76 -5.20
CA ASP A 51 -13.40 -14.61 -4.58
C ASP A 51 -12.69 -15.73 -3.82
N ILE A 52 -13.00 -15.86 -2.53
CA ILE A 52 -12.48 -16.90 -1.66
C ILE A 52 -13.61 -17.87 -1.27
N GLN A 53 -13.24 -19.11 -0.99
CA GLN A 53 -14.21 -20.08 -0.51
C GLN A 53 -14.74 -19.68 0.88
N THR A 54 -16.05 -19.87 1.09
CA THR A 54 -16.75 -19.51 2.33
C THR A 54 -17.57 -20.66 2.93
N LEU A 55 -17.24 -21.88 2.52
CA LEU A 55 -17.95 -23.09 2.98
C LEU A 55 -17.23 -23.78 4.13
N TYR A 56 -15.90 -23.75 4.13
CA TYR A 56 -15.06 -24.47 5.08
C TYR A 56 -14.19 -23.50 5.87
N GLY A 57 -14.06 -23.76 7.15
CA GLY A 57 -13.26 -22.96 8.06
C GLY A 57 -11.78 -23.36 8.06
N PRO A 58 -11.02 -22.81 9.04
CA PRO A 58 -9.58 -23.03 9.11
C PRO A 58 -9.22 -24.48 9.38
N GLY A 59 -8.16 -24.94 8.77
CA GLY A 59 -7.62 -26.28 8.88
C GLY A 59 -6.62 -26.58 7.79
N TYR A 60 -5.76 -27.55 8.04
CA TYR A 60 -4.74 -27.96 7.09
C TYR A 60 -5.28 -28.98 6.08
N MET A 61 -4.54 -29.14 4.99
CA MET A 61 -4.85 -30.16 4.00
C MET A 61 -4.60 -31.55 4.62
N PRO A 62 -5.49 -32.54 4.36
CA PRO A 62 -5.27 -33.93 4.77
C PRO A 62 -3.87 -34.42 4.39
N GLY A 63 -3.18 -35.09 5.31
CA GLY A 63 -1.81 -35.59 5.13
C GLY A 63 -0.70 -34.56 5.36
N GLN A 64 -1.02 -33.31 5.71
CA GLN A 64 -0.02 -32.30 6.08
C GLN A 64 0.15 -32.15 7.61
N SER A 65 -0.67 -32.81 8.38
CA SER A 65 -0.58 -32.84 9.83
C SER A 65 -0.61 -34.26 10.39
N ASP A 66 0.07 -34.48 11.51
CA ASP A 66 0.10 -35.79 12.19
C ASP A 66 -1.28 -36.23 12.73
N ALA A 67 -2.19 -35.31 12.75
CA ALA A 67 -3.49 -35.44 13.33
C ALA A 67 -4.55 -36.02 12.39
N ASP A 68 -4.31 -35.99 11.09
CA ASP A 68 -5.17 -36.65 10.08
C ASP A 68 -5.33 -38.18 10.34
N GLN A 69 -4.48 -38.75 11.17
CA GLN A 69 -4.53 -40.16 11.53
C GLN A 69 -5.69 -40.49 12.48
N ASN A 70 -6.30 -39.51 13.15
CA ASN A 70 -7.35 -39.67 14.14
C ASN A 70 -8.75 -39.28 13.65
N GLY A 71 -8.89 -38.76 12.45
CA GLY A 71 -10.18 -38.52 11.82
C GLY A 71 -11.03 -37.37 12.35
N SER A 72 -10.49 -36.51 13.22
CA SER A 72 -11.19 -35.34 13.72
C SER A 72 -10.77 -34.08 12.96
N MET A 73 -11.69 -33.46 12.26
CA MET A 73 -11.44 -32.20 11.54
C MET A 73 -11.29 -30.98 12.44
N TRP A 74 -11.58 -31.11 13.74
CA TRP A 74 -11.49 -30.03 14.72
C TRP A 74 -10.20 -30.05 15.52
N ASP A 75 -9.59 -31.22 15.73
CA ASP A 75 -8.52 -31.40 16.72
C ASP A 75 -7.14 -31.00 16.27
N GLU A 76 -7.02 -30.35 15.09
CA GLU A 76 -5.74 -30.47 14.46
C GLU A 76 -5.16 -29.13 14.07
N HIS A 77 -4.40 -28.55 14.93
CA HIS A 77 -3.58 -27.34 14.71
C HIS A 77 -4.32 -26.01 14.67
N GLN A 78 -5.65 -25.97 14.48
CA GLN A 78 -6.41 -24.73 14.50
C GLN A 78 -7.38 -24.64 15.67
N PHE A 79 -7.75 -25.79 16.29
CA PHE A 79 -8.64 -25.84 17.43
C PHE A 79 -8.13 -26.79 18.52
N THR A 80 -8.39 -26.42 19.77
CA THR A 80 -8.36 -27.33 20.90
C THR A 80 -9.78 -27.53 21.41
N VAL A 81 -10.06 -28.71 21.96
CA VAL A 81 -11.36 -29.04 22.57
C VAL A 81 -11.18 -29.20 24.08
N ASN A 82 -11.93 -28.42 24.84
CA ASN A 82 -11.90 -28.53 26.29
C ASN A 82 -12.78 -29.68 26.79
N GLN A 83 -12.76 -29.94 28.11
CA GLN A 83 -13.54 -31.01 28.73
C GLN A 83 -15.06 -30.86 28.56
N ASN A 84 -15.54 -29.67 28.25
CA ASN A 84 -16.95 -29.38 27.99
C ASN A 84 -17.34 -29.53 26.52
N GLY A 85 -16.39 -29.91 25.64
CA GLY A 85 -16.62 -30.01 24.21
C GLY A 85 -16.59 -28.67 23.49
N GLU A 86 -16.11 -27.60 24.13
CA GLU A 86 -16.00 -26.28 23.51
C GLU A 86 -14.73 -26.21 22.65
N HIS A 87 -14.88 -25.78 21.41
CA HIS A 87 -13.77 -25.55 20.47
C HIS A 87 -13.14 -24.19 20.70
N THR A 88 -11.83 -24.15 20.90
CA THR A 88 -11.03 -22.93 21.05
C THR A 88 -10.04 -22.83 19.92
N LEU A 89 -10.07 -21.72 19.21
CA LEU A 89 -9.14 -21.42 18.11
C LEU A 89 -7.71 -21.25 18.66
N VAL A 90 -6.75 -21.91 18.04
CA VAL A 90 -5.33 -21.82 18.38
C VAL A 90 -4.63 -20.94 17.36
N GLY A 91 -4.53 -19.65 17.66
CA GLY A 91 -3.83 -18.69 16.81
C GLY A 91 -4.65 -18.15 15.63
N VAL A 92 -3.97 -17.70 14.60
CA VAL A 92 -4.58 -17.07 13.41
C VAL A 92 -5.23 -18.13 12.52
N PRO A 93 -6.51 -17.96 12.12
CA PRO A 93 -7.17 -18.92 11.22
C PRO A 93 -6.49 -18.95 9.83
N ASN A 94 -6.00 -20.12 9.47
CA ASN A 94 -5.29 -20.35 8.21
C ASN A 94 -5.98 -21.41 7.36
N PHE A 95 -5.70 -21.36 6.06
CA PHE A 95 -6.19 -22.32 5.07
C PHE A 95 -7.73 -22.43 5.05
N GLY A 96 -8.28 -23.47 4.49
CA GLY A 96 -9.72 -23.66 4.35
C GLY A 96 -10.11 -25.12 4.17
N PHE A 97 -9.40 -26.03 4.83
CA PHE A 97 -9.62 -27.49 4.78
C PHE A 97 -10.22 -28.03 6.06
N GLY A 98 -10.62 -27.14 6.98
CA GLY A 98 -11.23 -27.52 8.26
C GLY A 98 -12.72 -27.82 8.14
N PRO A 99 -13.43 -27.90 9.28
CA PRO A 99 -14.86 -28.18 9.31
C PRO A 99 -15.68 -27.17 8.51
N ARG A 100 -16.84 -27.62 8.03
CA ARG A 100 -17.79 -26.73 7.37
C ARG A 100 -18.33 -25.71 8.36
N TYR A 101 -18.49 -24.47 7.94
CA TYR A 101 -19.15 -23.45 8.74
C TYR A 101 -20.60 -23.84 9.06
N ASP A 102 -20.93 -23.85 10.33
CA ASP A 102 -22.25 -24.26 10.85
C ASP A 102 -22.91 -23.21 11.75
N GLY A 103 -22.22 -22.09 12.01
CA GLY A 103 -22.73 -21.02 12.86
C GLY A 103 -22.63 -21.33 14.36
N SER A 104 -21.95 -22.39 14.76
CA SER A 104 -21.72 -22.73 16.17
C SER A 104 -20.91 -21.65 16.88
N GLN A 105 -20.99 -21.64 18.23
CA GLN A 105 -20.16 -20.77 19.04
C GLN A 105 -18.82 -21.46 19.31
N ILE A 106 -17.76 -20.75 19.05
CA ILE A 106 -16.38 -21.17 19.35
C ILE A 106 -15.69 -20.10 20.19
N ARG A 107 -14.55 -20.42 20.76
CA ARG A 107 -13.70 -19.45 21.45
C ARG A 107 -12.54 -19.02 20.56
N ASN A 108 -12.22 -17.74 20.58
CA ASN A 108 -10.93 -17.23 20.13
C ASN A 108 -9.82 -17.71 21.08
N TYR A 109 -8.57 -17.55 20.69
CA TYR A 109 -7.41 -17.94 21.49
C TYR A 109 -7.33 -17.20 22.85
N ASP A 110 -7.98 -16.04 23.01
CA ASP A 110 -8.08 -15.31 24.27
C ASP A 110 -9.29 -15.73 25.12
N GLY A 111 -10.01 -16.78 24.71
CA GLY A 111 -11.18 -17.30 25.38
C GLY A 111 -12.49 -16.54 25.14
N THR A 112 -12.48 -15.45 24.37
CA THR A 112 -13.72 -14.76 24.01
C THR A 112 -14.55 -15.56 23.02
N TRP A 113 -15.88 -15.46 23.11
CA TRP A 113 -16.78 -16.16 22.21
C TRP A 113 -16.88 -15.49 20.86
N THR A 114 -16.91 -16.27 19.80
CA THR A 114 -17.16 -15.85 18.43
C THR A 114 -17.99 -16.91 17.70
N THR A 115 -18.62 -16.49 16.57
CA THR A 115 -19.43 -17.40 15.77
C THR A 115 -18.58 -18.05 14.68
N TYR A 116 -18.67 -19.36 14.54
CA TYR A 116 -18.01 -20.10 13.46
C TYR A 116 -18.71 -19.89 12.13
N SER A 117 -18.43 -18.77 11.52
CA SER A 117 -19.03 -18.34 10.24
C SER A 117 -18.04 -17.51 9.42
N PRO A 118 -18.13 -17.54 8.09
CA PRO A 118 -17.25 -16.76 7.23
C PRO A 118 -17.58 -15.27 7.32
N ARG A 119 -16.57 -14.42 7.40
CA ARG A 119 -16.70 -12.96 7.29
C ARG A 119 -16.62 -12.54 5.82
N LYS A 120 -17.63 -11.84 5.34
CA LYS A 120 -17.74 -11.49 3.91
C LYS A 120 -16.63 -10.58 3.38
N ASN A 121 -16.12 -9.69 4.21
CA ASN A 121 -15.21 -8.62 3.78
C ASN A 121 -13.84 -8.70 4.46
N ASN A 122 -13.50 -9.83 5.08
CA ASN A 122 -12.27 -9.92 5.87
C ASN A 122 -11.00 -9.49 5.12
N MET A 123 -10.92 -9.70 3.81
CA MET A 123 -9.80 -9.22 3.01
C MET A 123 -9.88 -7.71 2.73
N LEU A 124 -11.06 -7.14 2.57
CA LEU A 124 -11.22 -5.69 2.39
C LEU A 124 -10.94 -4.93 3.67
N ASP A 125 -11.25 -5.51 4.83
CA ASP A 125 -11.02 -4.93 6.14
C ASP A 125 -9.51 -4.79 6.48
N LEU A 126 -8.65 -5.48 5.73
CA LEU A 126 -7.18 -5.29 5.79
C LEU A 126 -6.75 -3.92 5.27
N TYR A 127 -7.53 -3.31 4.39
CA TYR A 127 -7.20 -2.04 3.76
C TYR A 127 -7.93 -0.89 4.43
N LYS A 128 -7.25 0.23 4.54
CA LYS A 128 -7.82 1.51 4.98
C LYS A 128 -8.08 2.42 3.81
N LEU A 129 -8.76 3.50 4.07
CA LEU A 129 -8.90 4.57 3.10
C LEU A 129 -7.55 5.26 2.92
N GLY A 130 -7.02 5.24 1.71
CA GLY A 130 -5.85 5.99 1.31
C GLY A 130 -6.21 7.43 0.99
N PHE A 131 -5.29 8.34 1.23
CA PHE A 131 -5.48 9.76 0.96
C PHE A 131 -4.20 10.37 0.42
N ASN A 132 -4.30 11.13 -0.65
CA ASN A 132 -3.15 11.83 -1.20
C ASN A 132 -3.47 13.29 -1.51
N THR A 133 -2.47 14.14 -1.30
CA THR A 133 -2.53 15.56 -1.64
C THR A 133 -1.27 15.97 -2.37
N ASN A 134 -1.42 16.89 -3.30
CA ASN A 134 -0.30 17.52 -3.96
C ASN A 134 -0.60 18.99 -4.17
N THR A 135 0.17 19.83 -3.49
CA THR A 135 0.10 21.29 -3.61
C THR A 135 1.28 21.77 -4.42
N ASN A 136 1.04 22.59 -5.41
CA ASN A 136 2.09 23.23 -6.20
C ASN A 136 1.79 24.72 -6.33
N VAL A 137 2.79 25.54 -6.02
CA VAL A 137 2.77 26.97 -6.25
C VAL A 137 3.91 27.31 -7.19
N SER A 138 3.62 27.99 -8.27
CA SER A 138 4.65 28.44 -9.20
C SER A 138 4.48 29.92 -9.59
N ILE A 139 5.59 30.56 -9.75
CA ILE A 139 5.70 31.96 -10.19
C ILE A 139 6.59 31.98 -11.42
N ARG A 140 6.15 32.68 -12.42
CA ARG A 140 6.93 32.92 -13.63
C ARG A 140 6.84 34.38 -14.02
N GLY A 141 7.89 34.88 -14.59
CA GLY A 141 7.90 36.26 -15.08
C GLY A 141 9.05 36.48 -16.02
N GLY A 142 9.00 37.60 -16.68
CA GLY A 142 10.08 37.98 -17.56
C GLY A 142 9.75 39.16 -18.48
N ASN A 143 10.73 39.49 -19.27
CA ASN A 143 10.66 40.44 -20.36
C ASN A 143 11.40 39.84 -21.57
N GLU A 144 11.67 40.65 -22.58
CA GLU A 144 12.37 40.20 -23.80
C GLU A 144 13.78 39.65 -23.54
N LYS A 145 14.45 40.15 -22.50
CA LYS A 145 15.85 39.77 -22.19
C LYS A 145 15.97 38.83 -21.01
N THR A 146 15.06 38.88 -20.04
CA THR A 146 15.16 38.13 -18.80
C THR A 146 13.92 37.31 -18.59
N SER A 147 14.07 36.07 -18.15
CA SER A 147 12.94 35.26 -17.69
C SER A 147 13.30 34.45 -16.45
N PHE A 148 12.31 34.23 -15.59
CA PHE A 148 12.46 33.38 -14.43
C PHE A 148 11.23 32.49 -14.24
N TYR A 149 11.46 31.37 -13.60
CA TYR A 149 10.43 30.45 -13.16
C TYR A 149 10.85 29.86 -11.80
N THR A 150 9.96 29.89 -10.86
CA THR A 150 10.13 29.19 -9.59
C THR A 150 8.91 28.38 -9.27
N SER A 151 9.09 27.21 -8.66
CA SER A 151 7.99 26.42 -8.14
C SER A 151 8.35 25.73 -6.84
N LEU A 152 7.36 25.64 -5.97
CA LEU A 152 7.40 24.89 -4.73
C LEU A 152 6.29 23.85 -4.78
N SER A 153 6.60 22.62 -4.44
CA SER A 153 5.62 21.54 -4.37
C SER A 153 5.73 20.79 -3.06
N TYR A 154 4.57 20.46 -2.51
CA TYR A 154 4.44 19.56 -1.37
C TYR A 154 3.48 18.44 -1.72
N LYS A 155 3.95 17.20 -1.60
CA LYS A 155 3.15 16.00 -1.76
C LYS A 155 3.10 15.23 -0.46
N ASN A 156 1.90 14.85 -0.03
CA ASN A 156 1.67 13.93 1.08
C ASN A 156 0.74 12.82 0.61
N ALA A 157 1.07 11.58 0.92
CA ALA A 157 0.24 10.44 0.59
C ALA A 157 0.24 9.41 1.74
N LYS A 158 -0.94 8.89 2.03
CA LYS A 158 -1.17 7.70 2.85
C LYS A 158 -1.77 6.63 1.95
N SER A 159 -1.15 5.47 1.92
CA SER A 159 -1.64 4.33 1.16
C SER A 159 -2.88 3.70 1.82
N THR A 160 -3.54 2.83 1.10
CA THR A 160 -4.57 1.94 1.65
C THR A 160 -3.98 0.91 2.63
N THR A 161 -2.67 0.65 2.57
CA THR A 161 -1.97 -0.20 3.53
C THR A 161 -1.49 0.63 4.72
N GLU A 162 -1.66 0.13 5.93
CA GLU A 162 -1.21 0.78 7.16
C GLU A 162 0.30 1.05 7.15
N ASN A 163 0.71 2.13 7.84
CA ASN A 163 2.10 2.55 7.97
C ASN A 163 2.85 2.81 6.65
N ASN A 164 2.15 2.87 5.53
CA ASN A 164 2.72 3.21 4.25
C ASN A 164 2.38 4.67 3.90
N THR A 165 3.37 5.54 4.07
CA THR A 165 3.22 6.99 3.85
C THR A 165 4.35 7.53 3.01
N PHE A 166 4.08 8.61 2.31
CA PHE A 166 5.06 9.30 1.50
C PHE A 166 4.90 10.81 1.62
N GLU A 167 5.99 11.49 1.96
CA GLU A 167 6.08 12.94 1.92
C GLU A 167 7.18 13.38 0.98
N ARG A 168 6.93 14.45 0.23
CA ARG A 168 7.94 15.04 -0.64
C ARG A 168 7.78 16.56 -0.71
N TYR A 169 8.91 17.24 -0.51
CA TYR A 169 9.07 18.65 -0.78
C TYR A 169 9.97 18.79 -2.02
N SER A 170 9.61 19.66 -2.93
CA SER A 170 10.46 19.95 -4.07
C SER A 170 10.41 21.43 -4.43
N MET A 171 11.56 21.93 -4.85
CA MET A 171 11.77 23.31 -5.28
C MET A 171 12.49 23.31 -6.61
N LEU A 172 12.06 24.15 -7.52
CA LEU A 172 12.72 24.41 -8.79
C LEU A 172 12.85 25.90 -9.00
N LEU A 173 14.05 26.36 -9.29
CA LEU A 173 14.36 27.73 -9.69
C LEU A 173 15.01 27.67 -11.06
N LYS A 174 14.59 28.56 -11.96
CA LYS A 174 15.19 28.78 -13.27
C LYS A 174 15.23 30.23 -13.56
N ALA A 175 16.35 30.66 -14.12
CA ALA A 175 16.51 32.01 -14.63
C ALA A 175 17.27 31.95 -15.95
N SER A 176 16.92 32.84 -16.86
CA SER A 176 17.71 33.07 -18.09
C SER A 176 17.79 34.56 -18.42
N HIS A 177 18.92 34.97 -18.95
CA HIS A 177 19.16 36.34 -19.36
C HIS A 177 19.93 36.37 -20.67
N LYS A 178 19.41 37.14 -21.63
CA LYS A 178 20.08 37.42 -22.89
C LYS A 178 21.01 38.61 -22.68
N LEU A 179 22.32 38.35 -22.57
CA LEU A 179 23.34 39.40 -22.38
C LEU A 179 23.47 40.29 -23.63
N ASN A 180 23.50 39.68 -24.79
CA ASN A 180 23.53 40.32 -26.11
C ASN A 180 23.00 39.33 -27.15
N ASP A 181 23.09 39.68 -28.44
CA ASP A 181 22.55 38.81 -29.50
C ASP A 181 23.33 37.52 -29.72
N TRP A 182 24.48 37.39 -29.09
CA TRP A 182 25.39 36.24 -29.22
C TRP A 182 25.47 35.37 -27.98
N VAL A 183 25.05 35.89 -26.83
CA VAL A 183 25.24 35.19 -25.53
C VAL A 183 23.96 35.20 -24.72
N ASP A 184 23.46 34.00 -24.49
CA ASP A 184 22.38 33.72 -23.54
C ASP A 184 22.97 32.98 -22.33
N VAL A 185 22.63 33.43 -21.12
CA VAL A 185 22.99 32.76 -19.86
C VAL A 185 21.74 32.18 -19.22
N ALA A 186 21.82 30.91 -18.82
CA ALA A 186 20.73 30.26 -18.10
C ALA A 186 21.25 29.49 -16.89
N ALA A 187 20.54 29.60 -15.80
CA ALA A 187 20.81 28.85 -14.57
C ALA A 187 19.56 28.12 -14.11
N SER A 188 19.74 26.92 -13.57
CA SER A 188 18.65 26.18 -12.90
C SER A 188 19.15 25.52 -11.64
N PHE A 189 18.31 25.58 -10.61
CA PHE A 189 18.52 24.89 -9.34
C PHE A 189 17.28 24.05 -9.05
N SER A 190 17.50 22.80 -8.69
CA SER A 190 16.43 21.90 -8.24
C SER A 190 16.81 21.23 -6.94
N PHE A 191 15.85 21.19 -6.04
CA PHE A 191 15.96 20.49 -4.77
C PHE A 191 14.74 19.61 -4.56
N ALA A 192 14.95 18.39 -4.07
CA ALA A 192 13.87 17.52 -3.67
C ALA A 192 14.28 16.70 -2.45
N ASN A 193 13.39 16.63 -1.47
CA ASN A 193 13.52 15.77 -0.31
C ASN A 193 12.28 14.86 -0.24
N SER A 194 12.49 13.57 -0.14
CA SER A 194 11.44 12.56 -0.05
C SER A 194 11.61 11.75 1.22
N LYS A 195 10.53 11.56 1.96
CA LYS A 195 10.46 10.77 3.18
C LYS A 195 9.45 9.63 2.98
N PRO A 196 9.83 8.53 2.36
CA PRO A 196 8.99 7.34 2.33
C PRO A 196 9.02 6.66 3.70
N ARG A 197 7.86 6.20 4.14
CA ARG A 197 7.71 5.22 5.19
C ARG A 197 6.95 4.07 4.57
N ASN A 198 7.63 2.95 4.36
CA ASN A 198 7.00 1.77 3.81
C ASN A 198 6.39 0.93 4.92
N ALA A 199 5.32 0.24 4.62
CA ALA A 199 4.84 -0.84 5.47
C ALA A 199 6.00 -1.83 5.68
N GLN A 200 6.08 -2.40 6.87
CA GLN A 200 7.06 -3.47 7.11
C GLN A 200 6.84 -4.60 6.11
N LEU A 201 7.90 -5.14 5.56
CA LEU A 201 7.84 -6.24 4.58
C LEU A 201 7.01 -7.41 5.10
N ASN A 202 7.16 -7.75 6.37
CA ASN A 202 6.40 -8.84 7.01
C ASN A 202 4.91 -8.50 7.15
N ALA A 203 4.56 -7.25 7.46
CA ALA A 203 3.15 -6.82 7.46
C ALA A 203 2.59 -6.71 6.04
N GLY A 204 3.43 -6.37 5.06
CA GLY A 204 3.05 -6.35 3.63
C GLY A 204 2.88 -7.75 3.06
N GLU A 205 3.73 -8.70 3.43
CA GLU A 205 3.59 -10.11 3.03
C GLU A 205 2.41 -10.77 3.72
N LEU A 206 2.19 -10.52 5.01
CA LEU A 206 0.99 -10.97 5.71
C LEU A 206 -0.28 -10.36 5.13
N LEU A 207 -0.27 -9.06 4.87
CA LEU A 207 -1.48 -8.36 4.44
C LEU A 207 -1.78 -8.52 2.95
N VAL A 208 -0.83 -8.78 2.10
CA VAL A 208 -1.05 -8.78 0.64
C VAL A 208 -0.69 -10.08 -0.04
N ASN A 209 0.41 -10.74 0.29
CA ASN A 209 0.89 -11.91 -0.46
C ASN A 209 0.64 -13.26 0.22
N ALA A 210 0.89 -13.35 1.52
CA ALA A 210 0.61 -14.60 2.25
C ALA A 210 -0.89 -14.85 2.37
N ASN A 211 -1.67 -13.81 2.33
CA ASN A 211 -3.06 -13.83 2.76
C ASN A 211 -4.07 -14.14 1.68
N THR A 212 -3.74 -13.90 0.42
CA THR A 212 -4.64 -14.33 -0.67
C THR A 212 -4.79 -15.85 -0.72
N ASN A 213 -3.79 -16.58 -0.19
CA ASN A 213 -3.80 -18.05 -0.19
C ASN A 213 -3.93 -18.68 1.20
N VAL A 214 -3.78 -17.92 2.28
CA VAL A 214 -3.61 -18.46 3.63
C VAL A 214 -4.66 -17.95 4.62
N ILE A 215 -5.16 -16.73 4.50
CA ILE A 215 -6.18 -16.23 5.43
C ILE A 215 -7.54 -16.87 5.14
N ASN A 216 -8.02 -17.58 6.15
CA ASN A 216 -9.35 -18.14 6.15
C ASN A 216 -10.41 -17.04 6.37
N PRO A 217 -11.63 -17.16 5.79
CA PRO A 217 -12.72 -16.21 6.01
C PRO A 217 -13.16 -16.02 7.48
N LEU A 218 -12.76 -16.90 8.39
CA LEU A 218 -12.98 -16.71 9.83
C LEU A 218 -12.13 -15.58 10.42
N PHE A 219 -11.04 -15.19 9.77
CA PHE A 219 -10.13 -14.18 10.27
C PHE A 219 -10.83 -12.83 10.50
N ASP A 220 -10.75 -12.35 11.73
CA ASP A 220 -11.27 -11.03 12.14
C ASP A 220 -10.13 -10.03 12.24
N VAL A 221 -10.01 -9.17 11.24
CA VAL A 221 -8.96 -8.16 11.17
C VAL A 221 -8.96 -7.23 12.38
N ASP A 222 -10.13 -6.77 12.79
CA ASP A 222 -10.25 -5.81 13.90
C ASP A 222 -9.91 -6.45 15.24
N TYR A 223 -10.32 -7.72 15.42
CA TYR A 223 -9.95 -8.48 16.60
C TYR A 223 -8.43 -8.62 16.71
N PHE A 224 -7.76 -9.09 15.67
CA PHE A 224 -6.31 -9.29 15.68
C PHE A 224 -5.54 -7.96 15.72
N ARG A 225 -6.01 -6.93 15.04
CA ARG A 225 -5.41 -5.59 15.07
C ARG A 225 -5.41 -4.97 16.47
N ASN A 226 -6.42 -5.25 17.27
CA ASN A 226 -6.57 -4.72 18.62
C ASN A 226 -5.97 -5.60 19.71
N LYS A 227 -5.59 -6.85 19.39
CA LYS A 227 -5.08 -7.85 20.34
C LYS A 227 -3.59 -8.17 20.13
N TYR A 228 -2.84 -7.26 19.50
CA TYR A 228 -1.40 -7.45 19.30
C TYR A 228 -0.58 -7.29 20.60
N LEU A 229 -1.15 -6.69 21.64
CA LEU A 229 -0.51 -6.59 22.96
C LEU A 229 -0.98 -7.71 23.87
N GLY A 230 -0.03 -8.45 24.43
CA GLY A 230 -0.29 -9.42 25.48
C GLY A 230 -0.62 -8.77 26.82
N GLU A 231 -1.02 -9.57 27.77
CA GLU A 231 -1.46 -9.14 29.13
C GLU A 231 -0.43 -8.27 29.87
N HIS A 232 0.85 -8.47 29.57
CA HIS A 232 1.96 -7.71 30.17
C HIS A 232 2.53 -6.60 29.26
N GLY A 233 1.78 -6.18 28.23
CA GLY A 233 2.19 -5.10 27.33
C GLY A 233 3.26 -5.48 26.30
N GLY A 234 3.68 -6.75 26.27
CA GLY A 234 4.50 -7.30 25.20
C GLY A 234 3.66 -7.65 23.97
N ILE A 235 4.33 -7.87 22.82
CA ILE A 235 3.65 -8.34 21.62
C ILE A 235 3.10 -9.75 21.91
N ALA A 236 1.80 -9.95 21.71
CA ALA A 236 1.19 -11.26 21.83
C ALA A 236 1.76 -12.16 20.72
N SER A 237 2.54 -13.17 21.13
CA SER A 237 2.99 -14.20 20.22
C SER A 237 1.81 -15.11 19.88
N THR A 238 1.40 -15.10 18.63
CA THR A 238 0.62 -16.19 18.05
C THR A 238 1.58 -17.29 17.61
N SER A 239 1.12 -18.48 17.28
CA SER A 239 1.99 -19.56 16.76
C SER A 239 2.75 -19.19 15.46
N TYR A 240 2.43 -18.03 14.89
CA TYR A 240 3.18 -17.33 13.83
C TYR A 240 3.80 -16.03 14.34
N GLY A 241 3.96 -15.93 15.57
CA GLY A 241 4.29 -14.95 16.63
C GLY A 241 5.13 -13.82 16.27
N ASP A 242 5.94 -13.64 15.42
CA ASP A 242 6.88 -12.53 15.30
C ASP A 242 6.57 -11.58 14.13
N GLN A 243 5.31 -11.56 13.69
CA GLN A 243 4.96 -10.92 12.42
C GLN A 243 4.10 -9.65 12.59
N TYR A 244 4.03 -9.08 13.79
CA TYR A 244 3.32 -7.81 14.05
C TYR A 244 4.23 -6.71 14.52
#